data_b2f6a1c05fb20358b24fb975a7f59ac0
#
_entry.id   b2f6a1c05fb20358b24fb975a7f59ac0
#
_cell.length_a   1.000
_cell.length_b   1.000
_cell.length_c   1.000
_cell.angle_alpha   90.00
_cell.angle_beta   90.00
_cell.angle_gamma   90.00
#
_symmetry.space_group_name_H-M   'P 1'
#
loop_
_entity.id
_entity.type
_entity.pdbx_description
1 polymer ?
#
loop_
_entity_poly.entity_id
_entity_poly.type
_entity_poly.pdbx_seq_one_letter_code
_entity_poly.pdbx_strand_id
1 'polypeptide(L)'
;MEDLIFKAEQGDAEAQFALGECYFYGNRDVSQDDEQAVYWYRKAAEQGHTSAQYRLGLYYRYQANFEDQDYEQAVYWYRKAAEQGDAEAQFELGSCYTDGDGVPRDAEQANYWYLKAAEQGYDDAQVALGENYYWGYGVPKDYAQAAYWYRKAAEQDHDYAKYNLAELYYYGGKGVPQDYEQAVYWYSKVDEEDDMDYSCDMEMLAYNLGRCYYWGLGVAQDYEQAVHWFRKAAEQGDADAQFSLGCCYDNGKGVPKDKQEAIYWYYKSADQGNMCAQGALDRLQGKWYRLIKELSE
;
A
#
# COMPACT_ATOMS: atom_id res chain seq x y z
N MET A 1 26.89 16.72 -25.28
CA MET A 1 25.63 17.35 -25.72
C MET A 1 25.58 17.55 -27.24
N GLU A 2 26.52 18.25 -27.88
CA GLU A 2 26.51 18.51 -29.34
C GLU A 2 26.40 17.26 -30.20
N ASP A 3 27.13 16.17 -29.87
CA ASP A 3 27.03 14.89 -30.58
C ASP A 3 25.66 14.21 -30.40
N LEU A 4 25.03 14.35 -29.21
CA LEU A 4 23.69 13.85 -28.96
C LEU A 4 22.63 14.59 -29.79
N ILE A 5 22.70 15.91 -29.79
CA ILE A 5 21.79 16.74 -30.58
C ILE A 5 21.94 16.42 -32.06
N PHE A 6 23.16 16.32 -32.56
CA PHE A 6 23.44 15.98 -33.96
C PHE A 6 22.83 14.63 -34.34
N LYS A 7 23.01 13.57 -33.53
CA LYS A 7 22.42 12.25 -33.80
C LYS A 7 20.89 12.28 -33.75
N ALA A 8 20.31 12.97 -32.78
CA ALA A 8 18.86 13.13 -32.66
C ALA A 8 18.27 13.83 -33.88
N GLU A 9 18.93 14.87 -34.39
CA GLU A 9 18.55 15.58 -35.61
C GLU A 9 18.68 14.71 -36.88
N GLN A 10 19.63 13.77 -36.90
CA GLN A 10 19.76 12.79 -37.99
C GLN A 10 18.72 11.67 -37.93
N GLY A 11 17.84 11.65 -36.91
CA GLY A 11 16.74 10.72 -36.81
C GLY A 11 17.03 9.47 -35.97
N ASP A 12 18.15 9.41 -35.25
CA ASP A 12 18.45 8.33 -34.33
C ASP A 12 17.45 8.32 -33.15
N ALA A 13 16.61 7.27 -33.06
CA ALA A 13 15.53 7.19 -32.10
C ALA A 13 16.04 7.11 -30.64
N GLU A 14 17.17 6.43 -30.38
CA GLU A 14 17.80 6.36 -29.08
C GLU A 14 18.33 7.74 -28.66
N ALA A 15 19.00 8.44 -29.59
CA ALA A 15 19.47 9.80 -29.33
C ALA A 15 18.32 10.78 -29.10
N GLN A 16 17.22 10.64 -29.82
CA GLN A 16 16.01 11.44 -29.62
C GLN A 16 15.41 11.19 -28.23
N PHE A 17 15.28 9.95 -27.83
CA PHE A 17 14.81 9.61 -26.47
C PHE A 17 15.75 10.18 -25.40
N ALA A 18 17.05 9.95 -25.51
CA ALA A 18 18.04 10.48 -24.58
C ALA A 18 18.04 12.03 -24.50
N LEU A 19 17.82 12.70 -25.62
CA LEU A 19 17.69 14.15 -25.65
C LEU A 19 16.38 14.61 -24.98
N GLY A 20 15.29 13.87 -25.15
CA GLY A 20 14.03 14.09 -24.41
C GLY A 20 14.23 13.98 -22.90
N GLU A 21 14.95 12.93 -22.41
CA GLU A 21 15.29 12.80 -20.99
C GLU A 21 16.14 13.98 -20.49
N CYS A 22 17.09 14.48 -21.31
CA CYS A 22 17.88 15.66 -20.95
C CYS A 22 17.02 16.91 -20.75
N TYR A 23 16.01 17.13 -21.59
CA TYR A 23 15.09 18.24 -21.43
C TYR A 23 14.11 18.01 -20.28
N PHE A 24 13.68 16.79 -20.06
CA PHE A 24 12.72 16.46 -19.01
C PHE A 24 13.29 16.68 -17.59
N TYR A 25 14.50 16.18 -17.33
CA TYR A 25 15.15 16.35 -16.01
C TYR A 25 15.94 17.64 -15.89
N GLY A 26 16.33 18.23 -16.98
CA GLY A 26 17.38 19.24 -17.03
C GLY A 26 18.77 18.69 -16.67
N ASN A 27 19.80 19.37 -17.06
CA ASN A 27 21.17 19.07 -16.63
C ASN A 27 22.03 20.33 -16.69
N ARG A 28 23.40 20.20 -16.59
CA ARG A 28 24.30 21.36 -16.63
C ARG A 28 24.27 22.15 -17.96
N ASP A 29 23.94 21.47 -19.05
CA ASP A 29 23.98 21.99 -20.40
C ASP A 29 22.61 22.40 -20.95
N VAL A 30 21.54 21.85 -20.35
CA VAL A 30 20.15 22.02 -20.82
C VAL A 30 19.23 22.28 -19.61
N SER A 31 18.48 23.38 -19.67
CA SER A 31 17.43 23.63 -18.68
C SER A 31 16.25 22.70 -18.92
N GLN A 32 15.52 22.37 -17.84
CA GLN A 32 14.28 21.61 -17.95
C GLN A 32 13.30 22.36 -18.88
N ASP A 33 12.72 21.61 -19.81
CA ASP A 33 11.75 22.10 -20.80
C ASP A 33 10.86 20.94 -21.25
N ASP A 34 9.66 20.89 -20.70
CA ASP A 34 8.72 19.79 -20.94
C ASP A 34 8.21 19.78 -22.40
N GLU A 35 8.09 20.95 -23.07
CA GLU A 35 7.69 21.02 -24.47
C GLU A 35 8.76 20.40 -25.38
N GLN A 36 10.04 20.69 -25.11
CA GLN A 36 11.15 20.09 -25.84
C GLN A 36 11.26 18.59 -25.53
N ALA A 37 11.07 18.17 -24.26
CA ALA A 37 11.05 16.76 -23.90
C ALA A 37 10.00 15.98 -24.71
N VAL A 38 8.75 16.46 -24.71
CA VAL A 38 7.63 15.86 -25.46
C VAL A 38 7.91 15.83 -26.96
N TYR A 39 8.47 16.90 -27.53
CA TYR A 39 8.83 16.94 -28.94
C TYR A 39 9.79 15.79 -29.31
N TRP A 40 10.85 15.60 -28.53
CA TRP A 40 11.83 14.57 -28.80
C TRP A 40 11.32 13.16 -28.49
N TYR A 41 10.57 12.99 -27.40
CA TYR A 41 9.90 11.71 -27.12
C TYR A 41 8.96 11.30 -28.26
N ARG A 42 8.17 12.25 -28.81
CA ARG A 42 7.28 11.95 -29.93
C ARG A 42 8.03 11.46 -31.16
N LYS A 43 9.15 12.11 -31.52
CA LYS A 43 9.96 11.67 -32.64
C LYS A 43 10.52 10.25 -32.45
N ALA A 44 11.00 9.93 -31.27
CA ALA A 44 11.48 8.57 -30.95
C ALA A 44 10.31 7.55 -30.93
N ALA A 45 9.19 7.90 -30.32
CA ALA A 45 8.01 7.04 -30.18
C ALA A 45 7.37 6.69 -31.53
N GLU A 46 7.32 7.63 -32.46
CA GLU A 46 6.84 7.42 -33.83
C GLU A 46 7.70 6.42 -34.60
N GLN A 47 8.99 6.30 -34.25
CA GLN A 47 9.88 5.29 -34.79
C GLN A 47 9.79 3.93 -34.04
N GLY A 48 8.91 3.83 -33.05
CA GLY A 48 8.69 2.60 -32.29
C GLY A 48 9.53 2.47 -31.01
N HIS A 49 10.23 3.51 -30.57
CA HIS A 49 11.02 3.46 -29.34
C HIS A 49 10.11 3.28 -28.13
N THR A 50 10.19 2.13 -27.48
CA THR A 50 9.25 1.68 -26.45
C THR A 50 9.21 2.62 -25.23
N SER A 51 10.39 2.96 -24.68
CA SER A 51 10.45 3.86 -23.53
C SER A 51 9.92 5.27 -23.84
N ALA A 52 10.13 5.78 -25.07
CA ALA A 52 9.57 7.06 -25.48
C ALA A 52 8.04 7.02 -25.58
N GLN A 53 7.47 5.90 -26.02
CA GLN A 53 6.02 5.70 -26.04
C GLN A 53 5.47 5.68 -24.61
N TYR A 54 6.11 4.98 -23.68
CA TYR A 54 5.73 5.00 -22.27
C TYR A 54 5.80 6.41 -21.67
N ARG A 55 6.91 7.15 -21.89
CA ARG A 55 7.06 8.55 -21.42
C ARG A 55 5.96 9.48 -21.95
N LEU A 56 5.55 9.33 -23.20
CA LEU A 56 4.42 10.09 -23.73
C LEU A 56 3.10 9.73 -23.05
N GLY A 57 2.88 8.45 -22.77
CA GLY A 57 1.73 8.00 -21.99
C GLY A 57 1.65 8.69 -20.63
N LEU A 58 2.78 8.67 -19.88
CA LEU A 58 2.89 9.37 -18.59
C LEU A 58 2.63 10.88 -18.72
N TYR A 59 3.21 11.52 -19.73
CA TYR A 59 3.00 12.95 -19.95
C TYR A 59 1.52 13.29 -20.14
N TYR A 60 0.83 12.57 -21.02
CA TYR A 60 -0.58 12.83 -21.29
C TYR A 60 -1.50 12.47 -20.12
N ARG A 61 -1.11 11.53 -19.26
CA ARG A 61 -1.92 11.13 -18.09
C ARG A 61 -1.72 12.05 -16.89
N TYR A 62 -0.47 12.46 -16.59
CA TYR A 62 -0.13 13.06 -15.30
C TYR A 62 0.51 14.44 -15.36
N GLN A 63 1.22 14.80 -16.45
CA GLN A 63 2.05 16.00 -16.49
C GLN A 63 1.45 17.16 -17.27
N ALA A 64 0.55 16.89 -18.18
CA ALA A 64 -0.26 17.94 -18.79
C ALA A 64 -1.08 18.65 -17.71
N ASN A 65 -1.24 19.98 -17.81
CA ASN A 65 -2.14 20.71 -16.94
C ASN A 65 -3.53 20.04 -16.97
N PHE A 66 -4.29 20.13 -15.87
CA PHE A 66 -5.62 19.48 -15.75
C PHE A 66 -6.56 19.74 -16.95
N GLU A 67 -6.41 20.88 -17.64
CA GLU A 67 -7.17 21.25 -18.83
C GLU A 67 -6.63 20.59 -20.11
N ASP A 68 -5.38 20.10 -20.10
CA ASP A 68 -4.67 19.53 -21.24
C ASP A 68 -4.45 18.00 -21.11
N GLN A 69 -4.95 17.37 -20.04
CA GLN A 69 -4.88 15.92 -19.88
C GLN A 69 -5.64 15.24 -21.01
N ASP A 70 -4.94 14.41 -21.77
CA ASP A 70 -5.50 13.67 -22.89
C ASP A 70 -5.35 12.17 -22.64
N TYR A 71 -6.27 11.62 -21.86
CA TYR A 71 -6.29 10.22 -21.52
C TYR A 71 -6.39 9.29 -22.75
N GLU A 72 -7.01 9.73 -23.83
CA GLU A 72 -7.07 8.95 -25.08
C GLU A 72 -5.67 8.83 -25.71
N GLN A 73 -4.89 9.93 -25.70
CA GLN A 73 -3.49 9.89 -26.12
C GLN A 73 -2.62 9.07 -25.16
N ALA A 74 -2.85 9.16 -23.85
CA ALA A 74 -2.13 8.34 -22.89
C ALA A 74 -2.33 6.86 -23.19
N VAL A 75 -3.58 6.40 -23.32
CA VAL A 75 -3.92 5.02 -23.67
C VAL A 75 -3.33 4.60 -25.03
N TYR A 76 -3.35 5.47 -26.02
CA TYR A 76 -2.77 5.18 -27.33
C TYR A 76 -1.27 4.84 -27.21
N TRP A 77 -0.52 5.65 -26.47
CA TRP A 77 0.91 5.46 -26.32
C TRP A 77 1.26 4.31 -25.36
N TYR A 78 0.56 4.17 -24.25
CA TYR A 78 0.72 3.02 -23.36
C TYR A 78 0.45 1.71 -24.09
N ARG A 79 -0.59 1.63 -24.92
CA ARG A 79 -0.89 0.41 -25.69
C ARG A 79 0.25 0.05 -26.63
N LYS A 80 0.85 1.02 -27.31
CA LYS A 80 1.99 0.77 -28.21
C LYS A 80 3.21 0.22 -27.43
N ALA A 81 3.53 0.76 -26.30
CA ALA A 81 4.63 0.27 -25.47
C ALA A 81 4.30 -1.09 -24.85
N ALA A 82 3.08 -1.27 -24.33
CA ALA A 82 2.60 -2.52 -23.72
C ALA A 82 2.58 -3.70 -24.71
N GLU A 83 2.19 -3.46 -25.97
CA GLU A 83 2.23 -4.46 -27.04
C GLU A 83 3.67 -4.87 -27.42
N GLN A 84 4.65 -4.01 -27.16
CA GLN A 84 6.07 -4.32 -27.31
C GLN A 84 6.66 -5.02 -26.07
N GLY A 85 5.88 -5.21 -25.02
CA GLY A 85 6.27 -5.95 -23.83
C GLY A 85 6.73 -5.09 -22.65
N ASP A 86 6.61 -3.77 -22.71
CA ASP A 86 6.96 -2.88 -21.60
C ASP A 86 6.04 -3.13 -20.40
N ALA A 87 6.62 -3.54 -19.28
CA ALA A 87 5.84 -3.94 -18.10
C ALA A 87 5.17 -2.75 -17.40
N GLU A 88 5.83 -1.62 -17.35
CA GLU A 88 5.28 -0.39 -16.77
C GLU A 88 4.10 0.11 -17.60
N ALA A 89 4.24 0.13 -18.93
CA ALA A 89 3.15 0.51 -19.83
C ALA A 89 1.98 -0.49 -19.78
N GLN A 90 2.24 -1.78 -19.58
CA GLN A 90 1.19 -2.78 -19.36
C GLN A 90 0.41 -2.51 -18.08
N PHE A 91 1.10 -2.19 -16.99
CA PHE A 91 0.46 -1.82 -15.73
C PHE A 91 -0.38 -0.55 -15.88
N GLU A 92 0.18 0.52 -16.45
CA GLU A 92 -0.53 1.79 -16.66
C GLU A 92 -1.76 1.63 -17.57
N LEU A 93 -1.66 0.80 -18.61
CA LEU A 93 -2.80 0.48 -19.47
C LEU A 93 -3.88 -0.30 -18.71
N GLY A 94 -3.49 -1.22 -17.83
CA GLY A 94 -4.40 -1.90 -16.92
C GLY A 94 -5.13 -0.94 -16.00
N SER A 95 -4.40 0.05 -15.44
CA SER A 95 -4.96 1.11 -14.60
C SER A 95 -5.96 1.98 -15.38
N CYS A 96 -5.64 2.33 -16.63
CA CYS A 96 -6.60 3.06 -17.50
C CYS A 96 -7.93 2.30 -17.68
N TYR A 97 -7.89 0.98 -17.84
CA TYR A 97 -9.10 0.16 -17.91
C TYR A 97 -9.82 0.04 -16.55
N THR A 98 -9.10 0.09 -15.43
CA THR A 98 -9.69 0.09 -14.08
C THR A 98 -10.44 1.40 -13.82
N ASP A 99 -9.82 2.54 -14.13
CA ASP A 99 -10.32 3.87 -13.82
C ASP A 99 -11.32 4.39 -14.87
N GLY A 100 -11.20 3.90 -16.10
CA GLY A 100 -11.96 4.39 -17.24
C GLY A 100 -11.34 5.64 -17.88
N ASP A 101 -10.03 5.81 -17.72
CA ASP A 101 -9.26 6.91 -18.27
C ASP A 101 -8.96 6.69 -19.75
N GLY A 102 -9.56 7.48 -20.63
CA GLY A 102 -9.39 7.39 -22.09
C GLY A 102 -9.96 6.12 -22.74
N VAL A 103 -10.46 5.18 -21.95
CA VAL A 103 -11.16 3.95 -22.38
C VAL A 103 -12.33 3.66 -21.44
N PRO A 104 -13.39 2.98 -21.89
CA PRO A 104 -14.41 2.48 -20.97
C PRO A 104 -13.81 1.53 -19.93
N ARG A 105 -14.31 1.60 -18.69
CA ARG A 105 -13.93 0.66 -17.64
C ARG A 105 -14.17 -0.79 -18.07
N ASP A 106 -13.14 -1.60 -17.94
CA ASP A 106 -13.16 -3.02 -18.28
C ASP A 106 -12.19 -3.79 -17.38
N ALA A 107 -12.73 -4.40 -16.34
CA ALA A 107 -11.93 -5.12 -15.35
C ALA A 107 -11.27 -6.39 -15.93
N GLU A 108 -11.83 -7.02 -16.98
CA GLU A 108 -11.21 -8.17 -17.64
C GLU A 108 -9.98 -7.72 -18.44
N GLN A 109 -10.09 -6.59 -19.17
CA GLN A 109 -8.94 -5.99 -19.86
C GLN A 109 -7.87 -5.50 -18.87
N ALA A 110 -8.28 -4.89 -17.75
CA ALA A 110 -7.35 -4.51 -16.69
C ALA A 110 -6.53 -5.72 -16.21
N ASN A 111 -7.21 -6.81 -15.83
CA ASN A 111 -6.55 -8.04 -15.38
C ASN A 111 -5.65 -8.66 -16.44
N TYR A 112 -6.04 -8.62 -17.70
CA TYR A 112 -5.20 -9.11 -18.81
C TYR A 112 -3.86 -8.37 -18.87
N TRP A 113 -3.88 -7.05 -18.76
CA TRP A 113 -2.66 -6.24 -18.83
C TRP A 113 -1.84 -6.33 -17.53
N TYR A 114 -2.49 -6.32 -16.37
CA TYR A 114 -1.81 -6.55 -15.09
C TYR A 114 -1.11 -7.92 -15.06
N LEU A 115 -1.75 -8.98 -15.60
CA LEU A 115 -1.13 -10.30 -15.63
C LEU A 115 0.17 -10.30 -16.46
N LYS A 116 0.16 -9.62 -17.61
CA LYS A 116 1.36 -9.51 -18.45
C LYS A 116 2.51 -8.78 -17.74
N ALA A 117 2.22 -7.69 -17.04
CA ALA A 117 3.21 -6.95 -16.26
C ALA A 117 3.71 -7.78 -15.05
N ALA A 118 2.79 -8.42 -14.31
CA ALA A 118 3.09 -9.23 -13.14
C ALA A 118 3.94 -10.47 -13.47
N GLU A 119 3.72 -11.12 -14.63
CA GLU A 119 4.54 -12.24 -15.11
C GLU A 119 5.97 -11.82 -15.43
N GLN A 120 6.21 -10.55 -15.75
CA GLN A 120 7.54 -9.96 -15.93
C GLN A 120 8.19 -9.55 -14.60
N GLY A 121 7.46 -9.65 -13.49
CA GLY A 121 7.96 -9.30 -12.16
C GLY A 121 7.59 -7.91 -11.68
N TYR A 122 6.75 -7.16 -12.41
CA TYR A 122 6.34 -5.83 -11.96
C TYR A 122 5.45 -5.94 -10.71
N ASP A 123 5.95 -5.46 -9.59
CA ASP A 123 5.38 -5.70 -8.26
C ASP A 123 4.04 -4.99 -8.02
N ASP A 124 3.86 -3.74 -8.51
CA ASP A 124 2.55 -3.07 -8.44
C ASP A 124 1.46 -3.84 -9.22
N ALA A 125 1.81 -4.45 -10.35
CA ALA A 125 0.88 -5.29 -11.09
C ALA A 125 0.55 -6.59 -10.35
N GLN A 126 1.51 -7.16 -9.62
CA GLN A 126 1.29 -8.31 -8.75
C GLN A 126 0.35 -7.95 -7.60
N VAL A 127 0.52 -6.76 -7.01
CA VAL A 127 -0.40 -6.23 -5.99
C VAL A 127 -1.80 -6.05 -6.56
N ALA A 128 -1.93 -5.38 -7.69
CA ALA A 128 -3.23 -5.14 -8.34
C ALA A 128 -3.98 -6.46 -8.64
N LEU A 129 -3.26 -7.49 -9.11
CA LEU A 129 -3.84 -8.83 -9.27
C LEU A 129 -4.24 -9.46 -7.94
N GLY A 130 -3.42 -9.32 -6.91
CA GLY A 130 -3.74 -9.78 -5.56
C GLY A 130 -5.07 -9.20 -5.07
N GLU A 131 -5.24 -7.91 -5.21
CA GLU A 131 -6.49 -7.20 -4.87
C GLU A 131 -7.67 -7.67 -5.73
N ASN A 132 -7.47 -7.79 -7.03
CA ASN A 132 -8.54 -8.21 -7.94
C ASN A 132 -9.03 -9.62 -7.65
N TYR A 133 -8.14 -10.56 -7.30
CA TYR A 133 -8.53 -11.89 -6.83
C TYR A 133 -9.13 -11.85 -5.40
N TYR A 134 -8.66 -10.97 -4.53
CA TYR A 134 -9.20 -10.83 -3.17
C TYR A 134 -10.64 -10.33 -3.18
N TRP A 135 -10.96 -9.33 -4.00
CA TRP A 135 -12.29 -8.73 -4.09
C TRP A 135 -13.18 -9.36 -5.15
N GLY A 136 -12.62 -10.02 -6.15
CA GLY A 136 -13.34 -10.57 -7.30
C GLY A 136 -13.61 -9.52 -8.39
N TYR A 137 -12.66 -8.62 -8.65
CA TYR A 137 -12.79 -7.59 -9.69
C TYR A 137 -12.31 -8.11 -11.05
N GLY A 138 -13.27 -8.32 -11.99
CA GLY A 138 -13.00 -8.86 -13.33
C GLY A 138 -12.49 -10.31 -13.36
N VAL A 139 -12.32 -10.94 -12.20
CA VAL A 139 -11.98 -12.35 -12.01
C VAL A 139 -12.82 -12.93 -10.87
N PRO A 140 -13.07 -14.24 -10.84
CA PRO A 140 -13.70 -14.87 -9.69
C PRO A 140 -12.86 -14.68 -8.43
N LYS A 141 -13.53 -14.37 -7.31
CA LYS A 141 -12.86 -14.22 -6.01
C LYS A 141 -12.12 -15.49 -5.62
N ASP A 142 -10.81 -15.38 -5.40
CA ASP A 142 -9.92 -16.48 -5.06
C ASP A 142 -8.78 -16.01 -4.14
N TYR A 143 -8.89 -16.31 -2.85
CA TYR A 143 -7.89 -15.94 -1.86
C TYR A 143 -6.55 -16.65 -2.03
N ALA A 144 -6.54 -17.86 -2.63
CA ALA A 144 -5.28 -18.55 -2.89
C ALA A 144 -4.50 -17.86 -4.03
N GLN A 145 -5.19 -17.38 -5.06
CA GLN A 145 -4.58 -16.56 -6.10
C GLN A 145 -4.14 -15.18 -5.54
N ALA A 146 -4.95 -14.56 -4.70
CA ALA A 146 -4.57 -13.32 -4.02
C ALA A 146 -3.28 -13.51 -3.21
N ALA A 147 -3.21 -14.55 -2.37
CA ALA A 147 -2.02 -14.87 -1.59
C ALA A 147 -0.78 -15.16 -2.46
N TYR A 148 -0.98 -15.82 -3.60
CA TYR A 148 0.11 -16.09 -4.56
C TYR A 148 0.72 -14.80 -5.10
N TRP A 149 -0.12 -13.86 -5.56
CA TRP A 149 0.35 -12.63 -6.15
C TRP A 149 0.91 -11.65 -5.10
N TYR A 150 0.26 -11.50 -3.95
CA TYR A 150 0.81 -10.72 -2.84
C TYR A 150 2.16 -11.26 -2.38
N ARG A 151 2.35 -12.59 -2.32
CA ARG A 151 3.65 -13.17 -1.94
C ARG A 151 4.73 -12.80 -2.95
N LYS A 152 4.43 -12.83 -4.23
CA LYS A 152 5.37 -12.44 -5.28
C LYS A 152 5.87 -10.99 -5.13
N ALA A 153 4.97 -10.06 -4.84
CA ALA A 153 5.33 -8.67 -4.58
C ALA A 153 6.04 -8.51 -3.22
N ALA A 154 5.57 -9.22 -2.18
CA ALA A 154 6.18 -9.18 -0.85
C ALA A 154 7.63 -9.69 -0.82
N GLU A 155 7.95 -10.71 -1.65
CA GLU A 155 9.30 -11.23 -1.84
C GLU A 155 10.23 -10.23 -2.56
N GLN A 156 9.67 -9.22 -3.24
CA GLN A 156 10.36 -8.08 -3.84
C GLN A 156 10.40 -6.84 -2.92
N ASP A 157 10.05 -7.03 -1.65
CA ASP A 157 10.07 -6.00 -0.60
C ASP A 157 8.93 -4.97 -0.66
N HIS A 158 7.84 -5.25 -1.38
CA HIS A 158 6.68 -4.38 -1.48
C HIS A 158 5.83 -4.45 -0.19
N ASP A 159 5.83 -3.39 0.62
CA ASP A 159 5.25 -3.38 1.98
C ASP A 159 3.74 -3.57 2.01
N TYR A 160 3.01 -2.94 1.11
CA TYR A 160 1.56 -3.16 1.02
C TYR A 160 1.20 -4.62 0.70
N ALA A 161 2.03 -5.30 -0.10
CA ALA A 161 1.85 -6.73 -0.35
C ALA A 161 2.17 -7.58 0.88
N LYS A 162 3.21 -7.23 1.65
CA LYS A 162 3.55 -7.91 2.92
C LYS A 162 2.38 -7.80 3.90
N TYR A 163 1.82 -6.59 4.04
CA TYR A 163 0.66 -6.33 4.90
C TYR A 163 -0.55 -7.18 4.48
N ASN A 164 -0.97 -7.12 3.21
CA ASN A 164 -2.14 -7.85 2.73
C ASN A 164 -1.97 -9.38 2.81
N LEU A 165 -0.75 -9.87 2.58
CA LEU A 165 -0.44 -11.29 2.76
C LEU A 165 -0.53 -11.71 4.22
N ALA A 166 -0.05 -10.87 5.14
CA ALA A 166 -0.17 -11.10 6.58
C ALA A 166 -1.63 -11.13 7.01
N GLU A 167 -2.47 -10.21 6.55
CA GLU A 167 -3.92 -10.19 6.79
C GLU A 167 -4.59 -11.47 6.30
N LEU A 168 -4.25 -11.93 5.10
CA LEU A 168 -4.77 -13.19 4.59
C LEU A 168 -4.41 -14.39 5.47
N TYR A 169 -3.20 -14.45 6.01
CA TYR A 169 -2.83 -15.51 6.95
C TYR A 169 -3.43 -15.32 8.34
N TYR A 170 -3.60 -14.07 8.78
CA TYR A 170 -4.15 -13.78 10.09
C TYR A 170 -5.64 -14.18 10.20
N TYR A 171 -6.43 -13.86 9.19
CA TYR A 171 -7.86 -14.20 9.18
C TYR A 171 -8.15 -15.54 8.50
N GLY A 172 -7.31 -15.97 7.61
CA GLY A 172 -7.57 -17.12 6.76
C GLY A 172 -8.68 -16.86 5.74
N GLY A 173 -8.95 -17.84 4.88
CA GLY A 173 -10.02 -17.77 3.91
C GLY A 173 -10.15 -19.06 3.09
N LYS A 174 -11.10 -19.10 2.17
CA LYS A 174 -11.26 -20.28 1.30
C LYS A 174 -9.99 -20.49 0.46
N GLY A 175 -9.29 -21.60 0.70
CA GLY A 175 -8.05 -21.95 0.04
C GLY A 175 -6.76 -21.41 0.72
N VAL A 176 -6.90 -20.55 1.72
CA VAL A 176 -5.80 -20.05 2.55
C VAL A 176 -6.14 -20.35 4.02
N PRO A 177 -5.57 -21.38 4.63
CA PRO A 177 -5.79 -21.65 6.04
C PRO A 177 -5.21 -20.53 6.90
N GLN A 178 -5.87 -20.25 8.04
CA GLN A 178 -5.33 -19.34 9.04
C GLN A 178 -3.97 -19.85 9.52
N ASP A 179 -2.98 -18.96 9.51
CA ASP A 179 -1.61 -19.26 9.92
C ASP A 179 -0.98 -18.02 10.60
N TYR A 180 -1.07 -17.97 11.91
CA TYR A 180 -0.56 -16.85 12.69
C TYR A 180 0.98 -16.73 12.63
N GLU A 181 1.72 -17.82 12.42
CA GLU A 181 3.16 -17.77 12.29
C GLU A 181 3.56 -17.03 11.02
N GLN A 182 2.91 -17.35 9.90
CA GLN A 182 3.09 -16.63 8.65
C GLN A 182 2.60 -15.17 8.74
N ALA A 183 1.47 -14.93 9.42
CA ALA A 183 0.98 -13.58 9.62
C ALA A 183 2.00 -12.70 10.36
N VAL A 184 2.51 -13.17 11.50
CA VAL A 184 3.53 -12.44 12.27
C VAL A 184 4.81 -12.25 11.48
N TYR A 185 5.25 -13.27 10.74
CA TYR A 185 6.43 -13.17 9.88
C TYR A 185 6.30 -12.02 8.89
N TRP A 186 5.19 -11.94 8.15
CA TRP A 186 5.00 -10.91 7.14
C TRP A 186 4.73 -9.53 7.73
N TYR A 187 3.94 -9.42 8.80
CA TYR A 187 3.77 -8.14 9.51
C TYR A 187 5.10 -7.57 9.99
N SER A 188 6.00 -8.42 10.53
CA SER A 188 7.31 -7.96 11.04
C SER A 188 8.30 -7.55 9.94
N LYS A 189 7.96 -7.76 8.68
CA LYS A 189 8.76 -7.37 7.52
C LYS A 189 8.30 -6.06 6.88
N VAL A 190 7.16 -5.52 7.28
CA VAL A 190 6.68 -4.21 6.80
C VAL A 190 7.59 -3.14 7.38
N ASP A 191 8.12 -2.25 6.52
CA ASP A 191 8.93 -1.13 6.98
C ASP A 191 8.02 -0.06 7.61
N GLU A 192 8.39 0.40 8.81
CA GLU A 192 7.62 1.35 9.58
C GLU A 192 7.96 2.81 9.25
N GLU A 193 9.08 3.04 8.56
CA GLU A 193 9.62 4.37 8.28
C GLU A 193 9.31 4.85 6.84
N ASP A 194 8.82 3.98 5.96
CA ASP A 194 8.45 4.40 4.62
C ASP A 194 7.16 5.22 4.68
N ASP A 195 7.22 6.44 4.12
CA ASP A 195 6.05 7.30 3.86
C ASP A 195 5.18 6.62 2.77
N MET A 196 4.53 5.53 3.18
CA MET A 196 3.71 4.74 2.27
C MET A 196 2.49 5.54 1.84
N ASP A 197 2.50 5.98 0.60
CA ASP A 197 1.38 6.61 -0.11
C ASP A 197 0.18 5.64 -0.29
N TYR A 198 0.38 4.36 0.06
CA TYR A 198 -0.66 3.36 0.17
C TYR A 198 -0.92 3.10 1.65
N SER A 199 -2.10 3.48 2.12
CA SER A 199 -2.55 3.31 3.49
C SER A 199 -2.54 1.83 3.91
N CYS A 200 -1.35 1.28 4.17
CA CYS A 200 -1.28 0.17 5.11
C CYS A 200 -1.92 0.68 6.38
N ASP A 201 -2.92 -0.03 6.83
CA ASP A 201 -3.53 0.28 8.11
C ASP A 201 -2.54 -0.11 9.21
N MET A 202 -1.55 0.79 9.43
CA MET A 202 -0.48 0.58 10.41
C MET A 202 -1.04 0.44 11.82
N GLU A 203 -2.21 1.04 12.07
CA GLU A 203 -2.96 0.86 13.31
C GLU A 203 -3.41 -0.60 13.43
N MET A 204 -4.00 -1.15 12.37
CA MET A 204 -4.49 -2.53 12.33
C MET A 204 -3.33 -3.53 12.38
N LEU A 205 -2.23 -3.28 11.64
CA LEU A 205 -1.02 -4.09 11.71
C LEU A 205 -0.50 -4.17 13.14
N ALA A 206 -0.28 -3.02 13.78
CA ALA A 206 0.25 -2.93 15.12
C ALA A 206 -0.71 -3.58 16.14
N TYR A 207 -2.02 -3.37 16.00
CA TYR A 207 -3.02 -4.03 16.84
C TYR A 207 -2.97 -5.55 16.70
N ASN A 208 -2.93 -6.09 15.48
CA ASN A 208 -2.89 -7.53 15.22
C ASN A 208 -1.59 -8.17 15.74
N LEU A 209 -0.44 -7.52 15.57
CA LEU A 209 0.82 -7.96 16.21
C LEU A 209 0.72 -7.97 17.73
N GLY A 210 0.18 -6.90 18.33
CA GLY A 210 -0.05 -6.84 19.77
C GLY A 210 -0.89 -8.01 20.26
N ARG A 211 -1.94 -8.39 19.53
CA ARG A 211 -2.76 -9.58 19.82
C ARG A 211 -1.97 -10.88 19.70
N CYS A 212 -1.15 -11.02 18.66
CA CYS A 212 -0.32 -12.21 18.49
C CYS A 212 0.60 -12.42 19.68
N TYR A 213 1.31 -11.39 20.11
CA TYR A 213 2.17 -11.47 21.29
C TYR A 213 1.39 -11.65 22.60
N TYR A 214 0.23 -10.99 22.74
CA TYR A 214 -0.59 -11.07 23.96
C TYR A 214 -1.13 -12.49 24.21
N TRP A 215 -1.56 -13.18 23.16
CA TRP A 215 -2.18 -14.49 23.23
C TRP A 215 -1.24 -15.64 22.87
N GLY A 216 -0.03 -15.36 22.38
CA GLY A 216 0.90 -16.36 21.88
C GLY A 216 0.44 -17.01 20.58
N LEU A 217 -0.13 -16.22 19.67
CA LEU A 217 -0.62 -16.69 18.37
C LEU A 217 0.53 -16.67 17.34
N GLY A 218 1.00 -17.82 16.92
CA GLY A 218 2.12 -17.96 15.98
C GLY A 218 3.48 -17.53 16.51
N VAL A 219 3.54 -17.00 17.73
CA VAL A 219 4.76 -16.60 18.45
C VAL A 219 4.65 -16.98 19.92
N ALA A 220 5.80 -17.05 20.63
CA ALA A 220 5.75 -17.16 22.08
C ALA A 220 5.02 -15.95 22.69
N GLN A 221 4.19 -16.23 23.71
CA GLN A 221 3.50 -15.15 24.43
C GLN A 221 4.51 -14.20 25.08
N ASP A 222 4.37 -12.92 24.80
CA ASP A 222 5.20 -11.85 25.32
C ASP A 222 4.36 -10.60 25.56
N TYR A 223 4.06 -10.32 26.85
CA TYR A 223 3.25 -9.16 27.21
C TYR A 223 3.98 -7.82 27.05
N GLU A 224 5.31 -7.79 27.12
CA GLU A 224 6.07 -6.55 26.89
C GLU A 224 6.01 -6.16 25.42
N GLN A 225 6.21 -7.12 24.52
CA GLN A 225 5.99 -6.92 23.08
C GLN A 225 4.54 -6.57 22.76
N ALA A 226 3.58 -7.22 23.39
CA ALA A 226 2.16 -6.89 23.20
C ALA A 226 1.86 -5.43 23.57
N VAL A 227 2.37 -4.96 24.69
CA VAL A 227 2.20 -3.56 25.13
C VAL A 227 2.88 -2.59 24.18
N HIS A 228 4.07 -2.91 23.66
CA HIS A 228 4.76 -2.09 22.67
C HIS A 228 3.86 -1.86 21.45
N TRP A 229 3.33 -2.93 20.87
CA TRP A 229 2.51 -2.87 19.68
C TRP A 229 1.12 -2.25 19.94
N PHE A 230 0.46 -2.61 21.04
CA PHE A 230 -0.81 -1.95 21.42
C PHE A 230 -0.64 -0.45 21.63
N ARG A 231 0.47 0.00 22.23
CA ARG A 231 0.75 1.42 22.42
C ARG A 231 0.88 2.13 21.08
N LYS A 232 1.62 1.54 20.14
CA LYS A 232 1.79 2.11 18.80
C LYS A 232 0.45 2.32 18.10
N ALA A 233 -0.43 1.33 18.07
CA ALA A 233 -1.77 1.46 17.52
C ALA A 233 -2.66 2.44 18.32
N ALA A 234 -2.61 2.40 19.64
CA ALA A 234 -3.40 3.27 20.52
C ALA A 234 -3.05 4.75 20.40
N GLU A 235 -1.78 5.08 20.18
CA GLU A 235 -1.28 6.44 19.96
C GLU A 235 -1.72 6.99 18.60
N GLN A 236 -1.87 6.11 17.59
CA GLN A 236 -2.41 6.44 16.27
C GLN A 236 -3.95 6.60 16.28
N GLY A 237 -4.63 6.07 17.29
CA GLY A 237 -6.05 6.31 17.49
C GLY A 237 -6.91 5.06 17.59
N ASP A 238 -6.36 3.86 17.33
CA ASP A 238 -7.14 2.61 17.35
C ASP A 238 -7.83 2.37 18.69
N ALA A 239 -9.17 2.30 18.69
CA ALA A 239 -9.99 2.18 19.89
C ALA A 239 -9.82 0.82 20.59
N ASP A 240 -9.60 -0.26 19.83
CA ASP A 240 -9.44 -1.61 20.37
C ASP A 240 -8.04 -1.79 20.98
N ALA A 241 -7.02 -1.17 20.39
CA ALA A 241 -5.69 -1.11 20.96
C ALA A 241 -5.65 -0.27 22.23
N GLN A 242 -6.35 0.88 22.29
CA GLN A 242 -6.51 1.69 23.49
C GLN A 242 -7.16 0.88 24.62
N PHE A 243 -8.21 0.14 24.32
CA PHE A 243 -8.83 -0.77 25.31
C PHE A 243 -7.86 -1.85 25.76
N SER A 244 -7.15 -2.50 24.83
CA SER A 244 -6.19 -3.56 25.13
C SER A 244 -5.02 -3.07 25.99
N LEU A 245 -4.51 -1.88 25.69
CA LEU A 245 -3.46 -1.22 26.47
C LEU A 245 -3.96 -0.86 27.89
N GLY A 246 -5.19 -0.35 28.00
CA GLY A 246 -5.86 -0.14 29.29
C GLY A 246 -5.96 -1.44 30.09
N CYS A 247 -6.29 -2.55 29.47
CA CYS A 247 -6.30 -3.88 30.09
C CYS A 247 -4.91 -4.31 30.59
N CYS A 248 -3.85 -4.00 29.82
CA CYS A 248 -2.48 -4.30 30.23
C CYS A 248 -2.10 -3.57 31.51
N TYR A 249 -2.39 -2.27 31.61
CA TYR A 249 -2.15 -1.48 32.81
C TYR A 249 -3.04 -1.88 34.00
N ASP A 250 -4.34 -2.21 33.77
CA ASP A 250 -5.24 -2.63 34.86
C ASP A 250 -4.81 -3.97 35.49
N ASN A 251 -4.23 -4.87 34.68
CA ASN A 251 -3.84 -6.18 35.14
C ASN A 251 -2.34 -6.32 35.46
N GLY A 252 -1.50 -5.37 35.04
CA GLY A 252 -0.05 -5.44 35.19
C GLY A 252 0.59 -6.47 34.26
N LYS A 253 0.14 -6.54 33.02
CA LYS A 253 0.66 -7.43 31.98
C LYS A 253 1.60 -6.67 31.04
N GLY A 254 2.89 -7.03 31.03
CA GLY A 254 3.93 -6.39 30.25
C GLY A 254 4.30 -4.97 30.71
N VAL A 255 3.57 -4.42 31.67
CA VAL A 255 3.80 -3.11 32.32
C VAL A 255 3.44 -3.22 33.79
N PRO A 256 4.04 -2.40 34.67
CA PRO A 256 3.58 -2.27 36.05
C PRO A 256 2.10 -1.90 36.09
N LYS A 257 1.39 -2.50 37.06
CA LYS A 257 -0.02 -2.18 37.27
C LYS A 257 -0.21 -0.72 37.59
N ASP A 258 -0.98 0.01 36.75
CA ASP A 258 -1.28 1.42 36.94
C ASP A 258 -2.75 1.70 36.59
N LYS A 259 -3.54 2.02 37.63
CA LYS A 259 -4.98 2.30 37.44
C LYS A 259 -5.25 3.65 36.76
N GLN A 260 -4.37 4.61 36.89
CA GLN A 260 -4.56 5.93 36.28
C GLN A 260 -4.34 5.84 34.78
N GLU A 261 -3.26 5.16 34.37
CA GLU A 261 -3.01 4.84 32.97
C GLU A 261 -4.12 3.97 32.37
N ALA A 262 -4.60 2.96 33.10
CA ALA A 262 -5.71 2.14 32.65
C ALA A 262 -6.98 2.98 32.39
N ILE A 263 -7.34 3.88 33.31
CA ILE A 263 -8.49 4.78 33.17
C ILE A 263 -8.31 5.72 31.97
N TYR A 264 -7.12 6.28 31.79
CA TYR A 264 -6.81 7.18 30.67
C TYR A 264 -7.05 6.50 29.33
N TRP A 265 -6.52 5.28 29.14
CA TRP A 265 -6.67 4.54 27.90
C TRP A 265 -8.10 4.02 27.68
N TYR A 266 -8.76 3.54 28.73
CA TYR A 266 -10.18 3.16 28.65
C TYR A 266 -11.07 4.36 28.30
N TYR A 267 -10.78 5.56 28.82
CA TYR A 267 -11.53 6.78 28.51
C TYR A 267 -11.40 7.12 27.01
N LYS A 268 -10.19 7.11 26.48
CA LYS A 268 -9.96 7.35 25.06
C LYS A 268 -10.70 6.37 24.16
N SER A 269 -10.67 5.08 24.50
CA SER A 269 -11.37 4.03 23.78
C SER A 269 -12.90 4.17 23.88
N ALA A 270 -13.43 4.48 25.07
CA ALA A 270 -14.86 4.68 25.28
C ALA A 270 -15.41 5.91 24.57
N ASP A 271 -14.62 7.00 24.48
CA ASP A 271 -14.99 8.22 23.75
C ASP A 271 -15.19 7.97 22.25
N GLN A 272 -14.55 6.94 21.71
CA GLN A 272 -14.75 6.43 20.35
C GLN A 272 -15.89 5.38 20.25
N GLY A 273 -16.61 5.13 21.35
CA GLY A 273 -17.76 4.22 21.35
C GLY A 273 -17.44 2.77 21.71
N ASN A 274 -16.24 2.44 22.18
CA ASN A 274 -15.91 1.08 22.61
C ASN A 274 -16.65 0.72 23.91
N MET A 275 -17.67 -0.14 23.79
CA MET A 275 -18.54 -0.55 24.90
C MET A 275 -17.79 -1.34 25.99
N CYS A 276 -16.74 -2.08 25.62
CA CYS A 276 -15.93 -2.84 26.58
C CYS A 276 -15.13 -1.88 27.49
N ALA A 277 -14.58 -0.81 26.90
CA ALA A 277 -13.88 0.24 27.63
C ALA A 277 -14.83 1.00 28.58
N GLN A 278 -16.06 1.33 28.14
CA GLN A 278 -17.08 1.94 29.01
C GLN A 278 -17.39 1.03 30.20
N GLY A 279 -17.60 -0.26 29.97
CA GLY A 279 -17.85 -1.22 31.06
C GLY A 279 -16.67 -1.36 32.04
N ALA A 280 -15.43 -1.24 31.54
CA ALA A 280 -14.24 -1.24 32.37
C ALA A 280 -14.15 0.02 33.26
N LEU A 281 -14.47 1.19 32.71
CA LEU A 281 -14.56 2.45 33.45
C LEU A 281 -15.61 2.38 34.55
N ASP A 282 -16.82 1.92 34.25
CA ASP A 282 -17.90 1.80 35.22
C ASP A 282 -17.51 0.87 36.39
N ARG A 283 -16.84 -0.24 36.09
CA ARG A 283 -16.29 -1.16 37.11
C ARG A 283 -15.26 -0.49 38.00
N LEU A 284 -14.33 0.28 37.43
CA LEU A 284 -13.26 0.95 38.18
C LEU A 284 -13.81 2.12 39.01
N GLN A 285 -14.72 2.92 38.49
CA GLN A 285 -15.38 4.01 39.17
C GLN A 285 -16.33 3.52 40.26
N GLY A 286 -17.12 2.48 39.99
CA GLY A 286 -17.99 1.86 40.98
C GLY A 286 -17.24 1.27 42.18
N LYS A 287 -16.03 0.75 41.98
CA LYS A 287 -15.14 0.35 43.08
C LYS A 287 -14.63 1.54 43.89
N TRP A 288 -14.31 2.65 43.24
CA TRP A 288 -13.91 3.90 43.94
C TRP A 288 -15.06 4.48 44.75
N TYR A 289 -16.27 4.48 44.23
CA TYR A 289 -17.46 4.97 44.96
C TYR A 289 -17.73 4.15 46.24
N ARG A 290 -17.59 2.81 46.18
CA ARG A 290 -17.71 1.93 47.33
C ARG A 290 -16.59 2.18 48.37
N LEU A 291 -15.35 2.33 47.92
CA LEU A 291 -14.20 2.59 48.80
C LEU A 291 -14.32 3.93 49.52
N ILE A 292 -14.77 4.98 48.83
CA ILE A 292 -15.03 6.30 49.43
C ILE A 292 -16.15 6.17 50.46
N LYS A 293 -17.20 5.39 50.14
CA LYS A 293 -18.31 5.19 51.07
C LYS A 293 -17.88 4.44 52.34
N GLU A 294 -17.07 3.38 52.19
CA GLU A 294 -16.50 2.58 53.31
C GLU A 294 -15.52 3.39 54.17
N LEU A 295 -14.82 4.40 53.61
CA LEU A 295 -13.92 5.29 54.36
C LEU A 295 -14.65 6.49 55.01
N SER A 296 -15.92 6.71 54.67
CA SER A 296 -16.75 7.78 55.21
C SER A 296 -17.77 7.31 56.26
N GLU A 297 -17.90 6.00 56.45
CA GLU A 297 -18.62 5.32 57.55
C GLU A 297 -17.63 4.92 58.66
#